data_70d6a6d63564f0fa6e9c0c7ee49cd76f
#
_entry.id   70d6a6d63564f0fa6e9c0c7ee49cd76f
#
_cell.length_a   1.000
_cell.length_b   1.000
_cell.length_c   1.000
_cell.angle_alpha   90.00
_cell.angle_beta   90.00
_cell.angle_gamma   90.00
#
_symmetry.space_group_name_H-M   'P 1'
#
loop_
_entity.id
_entity.type
_entity.pdbx_description
1 polymer ?
#
loop_
_entity_poly.entity_id
_entity_poly.type
_entity_poly.pdbx_seq_one_letter_code
_entity_poly.pdbx_strand_id
1 'polypeptide(L)'
;PGTGKTLLAKAVAGEADVPFFSLAGSDFVEMFVGVGASRVRDLFKEATKQAPCIIFIDEIDAIGKSRDSKYGGGNDEREQTLNQLLAEMDGFDSSKGIFILAATNRPEVLDKALLRPGRLDRRITVDRPDKKGRIETLKVHSKDVLMDDTVDFDEIAMATSGLVGSDLANIINEAAIAAVKNGRNVVTQKDLLGAFDTVVAGKEKKERVLS
;
A
#
# COMPACT_ATOMS: atom_id res chain seq x y z
N PRO A 1 -1.25 -0.18 2.86
CA PRO A 1 -0.63 0.35 4.05
C PRO A 1 0.37 -0.66 4.63
N GLY A 2 1.47 -0.19 5.14
CA GLY A 2 2.51 -1.02 5.71
C GLY A 2 3.63 -1.44 4.76
N THR A 3 3.65 -0.93 3.54
CA THR A 3 4.68 -1.26 2.56
C THR A 3 5.83 -0.25 2.51
N GLY A 4 5.77 0.83 3.27
CA GLY A 4 6.76 1.90 3.23
C GLY A 4 6.53 2.92 2.11
N LYS A 5 5.59 2.71 1.21
CA LYS A 5 5.28 3.65 0.13
C LYS A 5 4.80 4.99 0.67
N THR A 6 3.89 4.95 1.64
CA THR A 6 3.37 6.16 2.29
C THR A 6 4.49 6.91 3.00
N LEU A 7 5.38 6.19 3.67
CA LEU A 7 6.54 6.78 4.33
C LEU A 7 7.48 7.45 3.33
N LEU A 8 7.71 6.82 2.19
CA LEU A 8 8.54 7.39 1.13
C LEU A 8 7.91 8.67 0.58
N ALA A 9 6.61 8.66 0.31
CA ALA A 9 5.89 9.83 -0.18
C ALA A 9 5.90 10.96 0.85
N LYS A 10 5.71 10.66 2.13
CA LYS A 10 5.83 11.65 3.21
C LYS A 10 7.23 12.22 3.33
N ALA A 11 8.26 11.39 3.16
CA ALA A 11 9.65 11.84 3.20
C ALA A 11 9.93 12.83 2.07
N VAL A 12 9.46 12.54 0.86
CA VAL A 12 9.59 13.44 -0.28
C VAL A 12 8.88 14.77 -0.01
N ALA A 13 7.67 14.73 0.54
CA ALA A 13 6.92 15.94 0.90
C ALA A 13 7.65 16.74 1.99
N GLY A 14 8.23 16.07 2.98
CA GLY A 14 9.00 16.70 4.04
C GLY A 14 10.25 17.39 3.55
N GLU A 15 10.99 16.76 2.64
CA GLU A 15 12.17 17.37 2.02
C GLU A 15 11.80 18.57 1.17
N ALA A 16 10.68 18.50 0.46
CA ALA A 16 10.18 19.62 -0.34
C ALA A 16 9.49 20.70 0.50
N ASP A 17 9.24 20.44 1.78
CA ASP A 17 8.54 21.33 2.72
C ASP A 17 7.17 21.77 2.19
N VAL A 18 6.38 20.80 1.71
CA VAL A 18 5.04 21.04 1.17
C VAL A 18 4.00 20.20 1.91
N PRO A 19 2.73 20.66 1.96
CA PRO A 19 1.65 19.86 2.52
C PRO A 19 1.48 18.52 1.80
N PHE A 20 1.09 17.51 2.55
CA PHE A 20 0.91 16.16 2.07
C PHE A 20 -0.51 15.69 2.36
N PHE A 21 -1.21 15.29 1.30
CA PHE A 21 -2.55 14.72 1.40
C PHE A 21 -2.48 13.26 1.00
N SER A 22 -3.04 12.39 1.82
CA SER A 22 -3.02 10.95 1.57
C SER A 22 -4.44 10.41 1.56
N LEU A 23 -4.74 9.55 0.60
CA LEU A 23 -5.99 8.81 0.57
C LEU A 23 -5.74 7.39 0.09
N ALA A 24 -6.56 6.46 0.58
CA ALA A 24 -6.55 5.08 0.12
C ALA A 24 -7.75 4.85 -0.79
N GLY A 25 -7.51 4.29 -1.98
CA GLY A 25 -8.58 4.03 -2.93
C GLY A 25 -9.70 3.15 -2.37
N SER A 26 -9.34 2.18 -1.51
CA SER A 26 -10.29 1.30 -0.84
C SER A 26 -11.31 2.06 0.02
N ASP A 27 -10.95 3.21 0.57
CA ASP A 27 -11.86 4.01 1.39
C ASP A 27 -13.02 4.61 0.60
N PHE A 28 -12.92 4.64 -0.72
CA PHE A 28 -13.92 5.26 -1.60
C PHE A 28 -14.92 4.28 -2.19
N VAL A 29 -14.65 2.98 -2.15
CA VAL A 29 -15.49 1.96 -2.80
C VAL A 29 -16.59 1.40 -1.91
N GLU A 30 -16.52 1.59 -0.60
CA GLU A 30 -17.47 1.06 0.38
C GLU A 30 -18.49 2.11 0.82
N MET A 31 -18.56 3.24 0.13
CA MET A 31 -19.43 4.34 0.49
C MET A 31 -20.74 4.32 -0.28
N PHE A 32 -21.75 5.01 0.27
CA PHE A 32 -23.00 5.24 -0.42
C PHE A 32 -22.78 5.98 -1.74
N VAL A 33 -23.73 5.80 -2.68
CA VAL A 33 -23.65 6.39 -4.02
C VAL A 33 -23.33 7.88 -3.98
N GLY A 34 -22.31 8.30 -4.71
CA GLY A 34 -21.90 9.70 -4.82
C GLY A 34 -21.00 10.22 -3.72
N VAL A 35 -20.86 9.50 -2.59
CA VAL A 35 -20.02 9.96 -1.48
C VAL A 35 -18.53 9.86 -1.83
N GLY A 36 -18.12 8.82 -2.54
CA GLY A 36 -16.75 8.68 -2.99
C GLY A 36 -16.33 9.81 -3.93
N ALA A 37 -17.16 10.12 -4.93
CA ALA A 37 -16.92 11.23 -5.86
C ALA A 37 -16.88 12.57 -5.14
N SER A 38 -17.77 12.79 -4.20
CA SER A 38 -17.81 14.01 -3.39
C SER A 38 -16.52 14.18 -2.57
N ARG A 39 -16.01 13.10 -1.99
CA ARG A 39 -14.76 13.13 -1.22
C ARG A 39 -13.55 13.43 -2.08
N VAL A 40 -13.49 12.87 -3.28
CA VAL A 40 -12.43 13.19 -4.24
C VAL A 40 -12.44 14.66 -4.56
N ARG A 41 -13.61 15.21 -4.85
CA ARG A 41 -13.79 16.64 -5.16
C ARG A 41 -13.34 17.53 -3.99
N ASP A 42 -13.76 17.19 -2.77
CA ASP A 42 -13.39 17.95 -1.58
C ASP A 42 -11.89 17.93 -1.31
N LEU A 43 -11.25 16.77 -1.51
CA LEU A 43 -9.81 16.62 -1.36
C LEU A 43 -9.05 17.55 -2.33
N PHE A 44 -9.41 17.52 -3.61
CA PHE A 44 -8.75 18.36 -4.61
C PHE A 44 -9.00 19.85 -4.38
N LYS A 45 -10.19 20.19 -3.89
CA LYS A 45 -10.51 21.56 -3.51
C LYS A 45 -9.62 22.05 -2.38
N GLU A 46 -9.44 21.23 -1.35
CA GLU A 46 -8.55 21.54 -0.23
C GLU A 46 -7.09 21.61 -0.65
N ALA A 47 -6.64 20.67 -1.48
CA ALA A 47 -5.29 20.66 -2.01
C ALA A 47 -4.99 21.91 -2.84
N THR A 48 -5.95 22.35 -3.65
CA THR A 48 -5.82 23.56 -4.45
C THR A 48 -5.59 24.79 -3.57
N LYS A 49 -6.24 24.87 -2.41
CA LYS A 49 -6.07 25.98 -1.46
C LYS A 49 -4.68 25.98 -0.83
N GLN A 50 -4.05 24.83 -0.71
CA GLN A 50 -2.77 24.66 -0.03
C GLN A 50 -1.61 24.38 -0.99
N ALA A 51 -1.78 24.64 -2.26
CA ALA A 51 -0.72 24.48 -3.24
C ALA A 51 0.47 25.41 -2.93
N PRO A 52 1.73 25.00 -3.14
CA PRO A 52 2.14 23.69 -3.66
C PRO A 52 1.98 22.55 -2.65
N CYS A 53 1.58 21.37 -3.11
CA CYS A 53 1.35 20.21 -2.24
C CYS A 53 1.51 18.90 -3.01
N ILE A 54 1.50 17.79 -2.28
CA ILE A 54 1.53 16.44 -2.84
C ILE A 54 0.26 15.71 -2.44
N ILE A 55 -0.42 15.11 -3.42
CA ILE A 55 -1.54 14.20 -3.19
C ILE A 55 -1.04 12.79 -3.45
N PHE A 56 -1.11 11.94 -2.43
CA PHE A 56 -0.73 10.53 -2.53
C PHE A 56 -1.98 9.65 -2.49
N ILE A 57 -2.18 8.85 -3.53
CA ILE A 57 -3.31 7.93 -3.64
C ILE A 57 -2.77 6.51 -3.56
N ASP A 58 -2.96 5.88 -2.41
CA ASP A 58 -2.62 4.47 -2.23
C ASP A 58 -3.77 3.60 -2.73
N GLU A 59 -3.44 2.38 -3.14
CA GLU A 59 -4.43 1.42 -3.64
C GLU A 59 -5.31 2.01 -4.74
N ILE A 60 -4.69 2.71 -5.69
CA ILE A 60 -5.44 3.37 -6.77
C ILE A 60 -6.22 2.37 -7.63
N ASP A 61 -5.80 1.12 -7.67
CA ASP A 61 -6.49 0.04 -8.39
C ASP A 61 -7.89 -0.22 -7.82
N ALA A 62 -8.15 0.14 -6.56
CA ALA A 62 -9.49 -0.01 -5.98
C ALA A 62 -10.54 0.87 -6.68
N ILE A 63 -10.14 2.07 -7.14
CA ILE A 63 -11.04 2.98 -7.87
C ILE A 63 -10.72 3.06 -9.36
N GLY A 64 -9.47 2.76 -9.74
CA GLY A 64 -8.98 2.90 -11.11
C GLY A 64 -8.93 1.60 -11.91
N LYS A 65 -9.66 0.57 -11.51
CA LYS A 65 -9.69 -0.70 -12.22
C LYS A 65 -10.36 -0.56 -13.58
N SER A 66 -9.81 -1.25 -14.59
CA SER A 66 -10.33 -1.22 -15.97
C SER A 66 -11.82 -1.52 -16.04
N ARG A 67 -12.53 -0.75 -16.91
CA ARG A 67 -13.97 -0.87 -17.15
C ARG A 67 -14.35 -2.11 -17.97
N ASP A 68 -13.38 -2.80 -18.54
CA ASP A 68 -13.58 -3.97 -19.40
C ASP A 68 -13.92 -5.26 -18.66
N SER A 69 -14.17 -5.19 -17.34
CA SER A 69 -14.55 -6.39 -16.60
C SER A 69 -15.96 -6.82 -17.00
N LYS A 70 -16.07 -8.04 -17.51
CA LYS A 70 -17.31 -8.64 -17.99
C LYS A 70 -18.39 -8.83 -16.91
N TYR A 71 -18.09 -8.48 -15.68
CA TYR A 71 -18.98 -8.56 -14.52
C TYR A 71 -19.46 -7.18 -14.09
N GLY A 72 -19.83 -6.36 -15.04
CA GLY A 72 -20.15 -4.96 -14.87
C GLY A 72 -21.44 -4.64 -14.11
N GLY A 73 -21.97 -5.58 -13.35
CA GLY A 73 -23.16 -5.30 -12.55
C GLY A 73 -22.79 -4.83 -11.16
N GLY A 74 -22.80 -3.55 -10.87
CA GLY A 74 -22.79 -3.08 -9.50
C GLY A 74 -21.65 -2.20 -9.04
N ASN A 75 -20.90 -1.61 -9.98
CA ASN A 75 -19.81 -0.71 -9.60
C ASN A 75 -19.98 0.71 -10.16
N ASP A 76 -21.23 1.17 -10.22
CA ASP A 76 -21.52 2.55 -10.63
C ASP A 76 -20.83 3.56 -9.73
N GLU A 77 -20.71 3.27 -8.43
CA GLU A 77 -20.02 4.13 -7.47
C GLU A 77 -18.53 4.23 -7.76
N ARG A 78 -17.89 3.08 -8.03
CA ARG A 78 -16.48 3.06 -8.37
C ARG A 78 -16.23 3.82 -9.67
N GLU A 79 -17.08 3.63 -10.65
CA GLU A 79 -17.00 4.32 -11.93
C GLU A 79 -17.21 5.83 -11.77
N GLN A 80 -18.18 6.25 -10.96
CA GLN A 80 -18.39 7.65 -10.64
C GLN A 80 -17.19 8.26 -9.93
N THR A 81 -16.62 7.55 -8.97
CA THR A 81 -15.43 7.99 -8.25
C THR A 81 -14.24 8.12 -9.19
N LEU A 82 -14.02 7.14 -10.07
CA LEU A 82 -12.97 7.20 -11.07
C LEU A 82 -13.18 8.39 -12.01
N ASN A 83 -14.39 8.59 -12.52
CA ASN A 83 -14.68 9.71 -13.41
C ASN A 83 -14.45 11.05 -12.73
N GLN A 84 -14.82 11.17 -11.46
CA GLN A 84 -14.55 12.39 -10.68
C GLN A 84 -13.05 12.62 -10.50
N LEU A 85 -12.30 11.56 -10.21
CA LEU A 85 -10.85 11.64 -10.08
C LEU A 85 -10.22 12.11 -11.39
N LEU A 86 -10.62 11.53 -12.52
CA LEU A 86 -10.12 11.92 -13.84
C LEU A 86 -10.47 13.38 -14.16
N ALA A 87 -11.69 13.81 -13.83
CA ALA A 87 -12.12 15.19 -14.05
C ALA A 87 -11.29 16.17 -13.22
N GLU A 88 -11.01 15.83 -11.96
CA GLU A 88 -10.18 16.68 -11.09
C GLU A 88 -8.74 16.74 -11.59
N MET A 89 -8.19 15.62 -12.07
CA MET A 89 -6.85 15.60 -12.66
C MET A 89 -6.78 16.46 -13.93
N ASP A 90 -7.81 16.40 -14.77
CA ASP A 90 -7.85 17.17 -16.02
C ASP A 90 -8.09 18.66 -15.79
N GLY A 91 -8.90 19.00 -14.78
CA GLY A 91 -9.15 20.38 -14.39
C GLY A 91 -8.01 21.03 -13.63
N PHE A 92 -6.93 20.33 -13.52
CA PHE A 92 -5.84 20.62 -12.65
C PHE A 92 -4.74 21.37 -13.38
N ASP A 93 -4.39 22.52 -12.86
CA ASP A 93 -3.31 23.32 -13.43
C ASP A 93 -1.99 22.92 -12.75
N SER A 94 -1.15 22.15 -13.45
CA SER A 94 0.16 21.74 -12.97
C SER A 94 1.07 22.92 -12.62
N SER A 95 0.77 24.11 -13.15
CA SER A 95 1.51 25.33 -12.81
C SER A 95 1.33 25.77 -11.35
N LYS A 96 0.30 25.27 -10.68
CA LYS A 96 0.03 25.57 -9.26
C LYS A 96 0.87 24.72 -8.30
N GLY A 97 1.68 23.79 -8.82
CA GLY A 97 2.61 23.02 -8.00
C GLY A 97 1.98 21.88 -7.20
N ILE A 98 0.90 21.29 -7.70
CA ILE A 98 0.31 20.13 -7.06
C ILE A 98 0.82 18.88 -7.80
N PHE A 99 1.38 17.94 -7.06
CA PHE A 99 1.89 16.69 -7.61
C PHE A 99 1.02 15.53 -7.15
N ILE A 100 0.63 14.68 -8.08
CA ILE A 100 -0.19 13.52 -7.79
C ILE A 100 0.68 12.27 -7.91
N LEU A 101 0.81 11.55 -6.80
CA LEU A 101 1.51 10.29 -6.73
C LEU A 101 0.49 9.20 -6.48
N ALA A 102 0.59 8.09 -7.21
CA ALA A 102 -0.30 6.96 -7.01
C ALA A 102 0.51 5.69 -6.78
N ALA A 103 0.01 4.81 -5.94
CA ALA A 103 0.62 3.53 -5.65
C ALA A 103 -0.36 2.41 -5.94
N THR A 104 0.13 1.33 -6.52
CA THR A 104 -0.67 0.13 -6.78
C THR A 104 0.21 -1.11 -6.76
N ASN A 105 -0.35 -2.22 -6.25
CA ASN A 105 0.25 -3.53 -6.37
C ASN A 105 -0.18 -4.24 -7.66
N ARG A 106 -1.11 -3.64 -8.42
CA ARG A 106 -1.69 -4.24 -9.62
C ARG A 106 -1.75 -3.24 -10.78
N PRO A 107 -0.59 -2.81 -11.30
CA PRO A 107 -0.59 -1.85 -12.40
C PRO A 107 -1.30 -2.36 -13.65
N GLU A 108 -1.34 -3.69 -13.85
CA GLU A 108 -1.95 -4.32 -15.01
C GLU A 108 -3.47 -4.18 -15.10
N VAL A 109 -4.12 -3.92 -13.94
CA VAL A 109 -5.58 -3.78 -13.90
C VAL A 109 -6.06 -2.34 -14.03
N LEU A 110 -5.13 -1.37 -14.02
CA LEU A 110 -5.49 0.04 -14.08
C LEU A 110 -6.14 0.43 -15.40
N ASP A 111 -7.16 1.30 -15.30
CA ASP A 111 -7.78 1.88 -16.48
C ASP A 111 -6.75 2.74 -17.22
N LYS A 112 -6.69 2.58 -18.54
CA LYS A 112 -5.75 3.31 -19.41
C LYS A 112 -5.92 4.83 -19.31
N ALA A 113 -7.11 5.28 -18.95
CA ALA A 113 -7.39 6.71 -18.79
C ALA A 113 -6.52 7.35 -17.70
N LEU A 114 -6.20 6.61 -16.62
CA LEU A 114 -5.30 7.10 -15.57
C LEU A 114 -3.87 7.26 -16.06
N LEU A 115 -3.48 6.50 -17.07
CA LEU A 115 -2.12 6.45 -17.58
C LEU A 115 -1.85 7.48 -18.67
N ARG A 116 -2.86 8.27 -19.06
CA ARG A 116 -2.69 9.32 -20.06
C ARG A 116 -1.76 10.43 -19.54
N PRO A 117 -0.97 11.05 -20.41
CA PRO A 117 -0.08 12.15 -20.02
C PRO A 117 -0.84 13.26 -19.29
N GLY A 118 -0.22 13.82 -18.26
CA GLY A 118 -0.77 14.92 -17.48
C GLY A 118 -1.66 14.53 -16.32
N ARG A 119 -1.96 13.23 -16.15
CA ARG A 119 -2.83 12.77 -15.05
C ARG A 119 -2.04 12.29 -13.86
N LEU A 120 -1.17 11.31 -14.03
CA LEU A 120 -0.28 10.87 -12.95
C LEU A 120 1.13 11.32 -13.25
N ASP A 121 1.72 12.10 -12.35
CA ASP A 121 3.09 12.58 -12.50
C ASP A 121 4.09 11.47 -12.24
N ARG A 122 3.81 10.64 -11.22
CA ARG A 122 4.62 9.46 -10.91
C ARG A 122 3.75 8.35 -10.35
N ARG A 123 4.04 7.13 -10.78
CA ARG A 123 3.45 5.92 -10.25
C ARG A 123 4.50 5.19 -9.43
N ILE A 124 4.14 4.84 -8.19
CA ILE A 124 4.97 4.00 -7.36
C ILE A 124 4.36 2.61 -7.39
N THR A 125 5.04 1.68 -8.07
CA THR A 125 4.65 0.29 -8.10
C THR A 125 5.52 -0.47 -7.12
N VAL A 126 4.88 -1.19 -6.21
CA VAL A 126 5.60 -2.10 -5.32
C VAL A 126 5.20 -3.50 -5.71
N ASP A 127 6.13 -4.21 -6.31
CA ASP A 127 5.95 -5.61 -6.60
C ASP A 127 6.03 -6.41 -5.31
N ARG A 128 5.14 -7.39 -5.18
CA ARG A 128 5.26 -8.37 -4.12
C ARG A 128 6.52 -9.16 -4.40
N PRO A 129 7.45 -9.26 -3.46
CA PRO A 129 8.70 -9.97 -3.73
C PRO A 129 8.43 -11.45 -4.03
N ASP A 130 9.17 -12.01 -4.97
CA ASP A 130 9.17 -13.45 -5.21
C ASP A 130 9.86 -14.17 -4.05
N LYS A 131 9.90 -15.51 -4.11
CA LYS A 131 10.51 -16.32 -3.05
C LYS A 131 11.95 -15.90 -2.77
N LYS A 132 12.76 -15.70 -3.82
CA LYS A 132 14.14 -15.27 -3.69
C LYS A 132 14.24 -13.89 -3.02
N GLY A 133 13.40 -12.96 -3.44
CA GLY A 133 13.33 -11.61 -2.86
C GLY A 133 12.89 -11.65 -1.40
N ARG A 134 11.96 -12.55 -1.03
CA ARG A 134 11.55 -12.71 0.36
C ARG A 134 12.69 -13.26 1.22
N ILE A 135 13.46 -14.21 0.73
CA ILE A 135 14.64 -14.72 1.45
C ILE A 135 15.64 -13.61 1.70
N GLU A 136 15.93 -12.80 0.69
CA GLU A 136 16.85 -11.66 0.81
C GLU A 136 16.33 -10.63 1.83
N THR A 137 15.05 -10.33 1.81
CA THR A 137 14.41 -9.40 2.77
C THR A 137 14.48 -9.93 4.19
N LEU A 138 14.20 -11.21 4.39
CA LEU A 138 14.32 -11.86 5.69
C LEU A 138 15.76 -11.81 6.21
N LYS A 139 16.74 -12.05 5.35
CA LYS A 139 18.16 -11.96 5.71
C LYS A 139 18.57 -10.55 6.13
N VAL A 140 18.11 -9.54 5.41
CA VAL A 140 18.41 -8.13 5.73
C VAL A 140 17.86 -7.78 7.11
N HIS A 141 16.60 -8.08 7.38
CA HIS A 141 15.97 -7.75 8.67
C HIS A 141 16.46 -8.61 9.83
N SER A 142 17.05 -9.77 9.57
CA SER A 142 17.59 -10.63 10.61
C SER A 142 19.10 -10.44 10.86
N LYS A 143 19.72 -9.49 10.20
CA LYS A 143 21.16 -9.26 10.27
C LYS A 143 21.68 -9.12 11.69
N ASP A 144 20.94 -8.43 12.55
CA ASP A 144 21.34 -8.19 13.95
C ASP A 144 20.63 -9.12 14.93
N VAL A 145 19.97 -10.17 14.43
CA VAL A 145 19.21 -11.12 15.24
C VAL A 145 19.93 -12.46 15.24
N LEU A 146 20.23 -12.97 16.42
CA LEU A 146 20.84 -14.29 16.55
C LEU A 146 19.81 -15.37 16.26
N MET A 147 20.17 -16.30 15.38
CA MET A 147 19.30 -17.41 14.98
C MET A 147 20.01 -18.73 15.19
N ASP A 148 19.27 -19.76 15.58
CA ASP A 148 19.85 -21.09 15.78
C ASP A 148 19.84 -21.90 14.48
N ASP A 149 20.36 -23.14 14.57
CA ASP A 149 20.53 -24.03 13.42
C ASP A 149 19.19 -24.53 12.84
N THR A 150 18.08 -24.36 13.56
CA THR A 150 16.77 -24.82 13.09
C THR A 150 16.18 -23.87 12.04
N VAL A 151 16.67 -22.62 11.95
CA VAL A 151 16.10 -21.60 11.08
C VAL A 151 16.35 -21.96 9.61
N ASP A 152 15.25 -22.01 8.85
CA ASP A 152 15.24 -22.27 7.42
C ASP A 152 14.41 -21.18 6.74
N PHE A 153 15.08 -20.21 6.16
CA PHE A 153 14.40 -19.10 5.44
C PHE A 153 13.69 -19.55 4.17
N ASP A 154 14.11 -20.67 3.58
CA ASP A 154 13.44 -21.22 2.41
C ASP A 154 12.00 -21.63 2.75
N GLU A 155 11.82 -22.35 3.87
CA GLU A 155 10.50 -22.74 4.37
C GLU A 155 9.66 -21.52 4.71
N ILE A 156 10.24 -20.53 5.40
CA ILE A 156 9.53 -19.29 5.75
C ILE A 156 9.14 -18.54 4.48
N ALA A 157 10.01 -18.47 3.49
CA ALA A 157 9.74 -17.81 2.22
C ALA A 157 8.60 -18.49 1.45
N MET A 158 8.53 -19.82 1.50
CA MET A 158 7.42 -20.56 0.89
C MET A 158 6.09 -20.26 1.60
N ALA A 159 6.10 -20.18 2.92
CA ALA A 159 4.90 -19.89 3.71
C ALA A 159 4.41 -18.45 3.55
N THR A 160 5.29 -17.52 3.22
CA THR A 160 5.01 -16.08 3.17
C THR A 160 4.66 -15.56 1.79
N SER A 161 4.27 -16.43 0.87
CA SER A 161 3.87 -16.03 -0.48
C SER A 161 2.79 -14.94 -0.42
N GLY A 162 2.99 -13.86 -1.15
CA GLY A 162 2.05 -12.73 -1.18
C GLY A 162 2.28 -11.67 -0.10
N LEU A 163 3.16 -11.90 0.86
CA LEU A 163 3.49 -10.89 1.85
C LEU A 163 4.51 -9.88 1.30
N VAL A 164 4.44 -8.67 1.83
CA VAL A 164 5.33 -7.56 1.44
C VAL A 164 6.46 -7.40 2.46
N GLY A 165 7.47 -6.57 2.12
CA GLY A 165 8.66 -6.41 2.94
C GLY A 165 8.40 -6.02 4.39
N SER A 166 7.41 -5.16 4.65
CA SER A 166 7.06 -4.76 6.02
C SER A 166 6.46 -5.91 6.83
N ASP A 167 5.70 -6.81 6.19
CA ASP A 167 5.19 -8.00 6.85
C ASP A 167 6.33 -8.93 7.27
N LEU A 168 7.32 -9.10 6.39
CA LEU A 168 8.50 -9.93 6.65
C LEU A 168 9.33 -9.36 7.80
N ALA A 169 9.49 -8.04 7.84
CA ALA A 169 10.18 -7.37 8.95
C ALA A 169 9.43 -7.61 10.28
N ASN A 170 8.10 -7.54 10.27
CA ASN A 170 7.27 -7.80 11.44
C ASN A 170 7.41 -9.24 11.92
N ILE A 171 7.52 -10.21 11.01
CA ILE A 171 7.75 -11.61 11.37
C ILE A 171 9.07 -11.76 12.13
N ILE A 172 10.13 -11.15 11.65
CA ILE A 172 11.43 -11.19 12.35
C ILE A 172 11.32 -10.56 13.74
N ASN A 173 10.68 -9.40 13.85
CA ASN A 173 10.46 -8.69 15.12
C ASN A 173 9.65 -9.53 16.11
N GLU A 174 8.52 -10.06 15.68
CA GLU A 174 7.66 -10.89 16.53
C GLU A 174 8.36 -12.18 16.98
N ALA A 175 9.17 -12.78 16.10
CA ALA A 175 9.96 -13.96 16.45
C ALA A 175 11.01 -13.64 17.52
N ALA A 176 11.67 -12.50 17.41
CA ALA A 176 12.64 -12.05 18.40
C ALA A 176 11.97 -11.81 19.77
N ILE A 177 10.80 -11.17 19.77
CA ILE A 177 10.01 -10.96 20.99
C ILE A 177 9.62 -12.30 21.61
N ALA A 178 9.16 -13.26 20.82
CA ALA A 178 8.80 -14.60 21.30
C ALA A 178 9.98 -15.31 21.95
N ALA A 179 11.17 -15.23 21.34
CA ALA A 179 12.39 -15.80 21.90
C ALA A 179 12.69 -15.23 23.28
N VAL A 180 12.66 -13.90 23.41
CA VAL A 180 12.92 -13.20 24.69
C VAL A 180 11.88 -13.60 25.76
N LYS A 181 10.61 -13.65 25.40
CA LYS A 181 9.55 -14.08 26.32
C LYS A 181 9.75 -15.52 26.82
N ASN A 182 10.38 -16.36 26.04
CA ASN A 182 10.71 -17.74 26.40
C ASN A 182 12.10 -17.89 27.06
N GLY A 183 12.73 -16.79 27.46
CA GLY A 183 14.01 -16.78 28.15
C GLY A 183 15.20 -17.14 27.24
N ARG A 184 15.06 -17.01 25.94
CA ARG A 184 16.14 -17.31 24.99
C ARG A 184 16.67 -16.04 24.35
N ASN A 185 17.94 -16.10 23.93
CA ASN A 185 18.58 -15.01 23.18
C ASN A 185 18.77 -15.34 21.69
N VAL A 186 18.24 -16.48 21.24
CA VAL A 186 18.29 -16.91 19.85
C VAL A 186 16.89 -17.21 19.35
N VAL A 187 16.63 -16.90 18.07
CA VAL A 187 15.38 -17.19 17.39
C VAL A 187 15.44 -18.58 16.78
N THR A 188 14.37 -19.34 16.93
CA THR A 188 14.21 -20.66 16.34
C THR A 188 13.24 -20.61 15.17
N GLN A 189 13.22 -21.67 14.35
CA GLN A 189 12.23 -21.80 13.27
C GLN A 189 10.79 -21.78 13.80
N LYS A 190 10.58 -22.38 14.97
CA LYS A 190 9.27 -22.38 15.63
C LYS A 190 8.81 -20.96 15.97
N ASP A 191 9.74 -20.12 16.43
CA ASP A 191 9.45 -18.69 16.69
C ASP A 191 9.00 -17.98 15.42
N LEU A 192 9.68 -18.23 14.29
CA LEU A 192 9.36 -17.62 13.00
C LEU A 192 7.98 -18.08 12.48
N LEU A 193 7.69 -19.37 12.58
CA LEU A 193 6.39 -19.89 12.16
C LEU A 193 5.24 -19.35 13.03
N GLY A 194 5.46 -19.27 14.34
CA GLY A 194 4.49 -18.67 15.25
C GLY A 194 4.29 -17.17 14.97
N ALA A 195 5.36 -16.46 14.68
CA ALA A 195 5.31 -15.05 14.31
C ALA A 195 4.55 -14.85 13.00
N PHE A 196 4.74 -15.73 12.02
CA PHE A 196 3.98 -15.71 10.77
C PHE A 196 2.48 -15.80 11.05
N ASP A 197 2.04 -16.74 11.88
CA ASP A 197 0.63 -16.89 12.24
C ASP A 197 0.09 -15.61 12.89
N THR A 198 0.85 -14.98 13.78
CA THR A 198 0.47 -13.73 14.44
C THR A 198 0.32 -12.57 13.45
N VAL A 199 1.27 -12.43 12.54
CA VAL A 199 1.25 -11.36 11.53
C VAL A 199 0.08 -11.53 10.57
N VAL A 200 -0.18 -12.75 10.10
CA VAL A 200 -1.30 -13.04 9.20
C VAL A 200 -2.64 -12.80 9.89
N ALA A 201 -2.80 -13.24 11.13
CA ALA A 201 -4.03 -13.01 11.92
C ALA A 201 -4.27 -11.51 12.14
N GLY A 202 -3.23 -10.74 12.43
CA GLY A 202 -3.32 -9.29 12.58
C GLY A 202 -3.76 -8.60 11.28
N LYS A 203 -3.26 -9.04 10.15
CA LYS A 203 -3.62 -8.53 8.84
C LYS A 203 -5.08 -8.83 8.49
N GLU A 204 -5.56 -10.04 8.76
CA GLU A 204 -6.96 -10.42 8.57
C GLU A 204 -7.92 -9.61 9.44
N LYS A 205 -7.55 -9.34 10.70
CA LYS A 205 -8.34 -8.49 11.59
C LYS A 205 -8.48 -7.07 11.06
N LYS A 206 -7.42 -6.49 10.52
CA LYS A 206 -7.46 -5.16 9.93
C LYS A 206 -8.38 -5.13 8.71
N GLU A 207 -8.38 -6.15 7.89
CA GLU A 207 -9.26 -6.27 6.75
C GLU A 207 -10.73 -6.39 7.16
N ARG A 208 -11.03 -7.11 8.27
CA ARG A 208 -12.39 -7.27 8.80
C ARG A 208 -12.95 -6.02 9.45
N VAL A 209 -12.11 -5.21 10.07
CA VAL A 209 -12.54 -3.96 10.71
C VAL A 209 -12.85 -2.88 9.67
N LEU A 210 -12.32 -3.04 8.46
CA LEU A 210 -12.53 -2.13 7.34
C LEU A 210 -13.67 -2.59 6.40
N SER A 211 -14.31 -3.73 6.67
CA SER A 211 -15.43 -4.25 5.88
C SER A 211 -16.79 -3.88 6.51
#